data_66331c4a291045c1020d7b3d997a31d7
#
_entry.id   66331c4a291045c1020d7b3d997a31d7
#
_cell.length_a   1.000
_cell.length_b   1.000
_cell.length_c   1.000
_cell.angle_alpha   90.00
_cell.angle_beta   90.00
_cell.angle_gamma   90.00
#
_symmetry.space_group_name_H-M   'P 1'
#
loop_
_entity.id
_entity.type
_entity.pdbx_description
1 polymer ?
#
loop_
_entity_poly.entity_id
_entity_poly.type
_entity_poly.pdbx_seq_one_letter_code
_entity_poly.pdbx_strand_id
1 'polypeptide(L)'
;MTLMTMALIFGGRISPIYFMGTLYYGDNLDILKRYIKDESVDLVYLDPPFNSAQNYNAFFHEKDGTDAASQIRAFEDTWHWDIGTKKAYDAVTEQPGKVSDVMQAFYTFLGGNDMMAYLTMMSSRLVELRRVLKPAGSLYLHCDPTASHYLKLLCDAIFGKNNFQSEIIWKRTSAHSASQRWNDVHDTILFFSKSEEFTWNEVLIEHSEEYEARYKNKDAEGKFWADDNLTGPGIRHGDSGAEWKGFNPTSKGSHWKVSSKAVESIVGLEKAKKLSTTEKLDLLDKHGFIHWPQMRSGTGSGFPRFKRYLSAGAPVQDVVTDIPPINSQASERLGYPTQKPVALLERIIQASSNLGDVVLDPFCGCGTTIDAAEKLGRKWLGIDVTQLATSLIKSRLRDTYGSKIEIITVGEPTTPNEAATLAEEDKYQFQWWALGLVGARPVEQKKGADHGIDGKILFRDDPKAAKPEQIIIQVKGGKTGVKDVRDLRGVLDREKAAIGILISLQEATSPMETEAASVGFYEHKTNKLKFPRLQLRTVKELMDGKGIERPTSAASLDDTFKKAPASKKKDTEQTELGV
;
A
#
# COMPACT_ATOMS: atom_id res chain seq x y z
N MET A 1 1.80 -14.40 -33.08
CA MET A 1 3.27 -14.46 -33.14
C MET A 1 3.75 -14.63 -31.73
N THR A 2 4.04 -15.85 -31.34
CA THR A 2 4.29 -16.37 -29.99
C THR A 2 5.72 -16.05 -29.62
N LEU A 3 5.96 -15.19 -28.64
CA LEU A 3 7.28 -14.98 -28.06
C LEU A 3 7.52 -16.05 -26.99
N MET A 4 8.27 -17.04 -27.38
CA MET A 4 8.80 -18.13 -26.57
C MET A 4 9.73 -17.58 -25.49
N THR A 5 9.52 -18.03 -24.27
CA THR A 5 10.40 -17.92 -23.10
C THR A 5 11.76 -18.54 -23.43
N MET A 6 12.82 -17.74 -23.54
CA MET A 6 14.19 -18.21 -23.54
C MET A 6 14.79 -17.98 -22.15
N ALA A 7 14.79 -19.01 -21.32
CA ALA A 7 15.64 -19.06 -20.13
C ALA A 7 17.06 -19.43 -20.58
N LEU A 8 17.97 -18.47 -20.56
CA LEU A 8 19.40 -18.73 -20.72
C LEU A 8 20.00 -19.10 -19.36
N ILE A 9 20.22 -20.39 -19.16
CA ILE A 9 20.97 -20.91 -18.02
C ILE A 9 22.46 -20.69 -18.31
N PHE A 10 23.08 -19.70 -17.72
CA PHE A 10 24.52 -19.59 -17.60
C PHE A 10 24.91 -19.61 -16.13
N GLY A 11 25.54 -20.70 -15.70
CA GLY A 11 26.30 -20.73 -14.46
C GLY A 11 25.53 -20.53 -13.17
N GLY A 12 24.46 -21.27 -12.89
CA GLY A 12 23.89 -21.38 -11.52
C GLY A 12 23.30 -20.13 -10.87
N ARG A 13 23.16 -19.00 -11.59
CA ARG A 13 22.46 -17.80 -11.16
C ARG A 13 21.36 -17.48 -12.15
N ILE A 14 20.10 -17.59 -11.71
CA ILE A 14 18.95 -17.09 -12.44
C ILE A 14 19.10 -15.57 -12.53
N SER A 15 19.34 -15.03 -13.73
CA SER A 15 19.28 -13.58 -13.94
C SER A 15 17.82 -13.16 -13.84
N PRO A 16 17.43 -12.34 -12.86
CA PRO A 16 16.06 -11.88 -12.77
C PRO A 16 15.78 -10.93 -13.93
N ILE A 17 14.88 -11.34 -14.81
CA ILE A 17 14.27 -10.45 -15.79
C ILE A 17 13.21 -9.67 -15.02
N TYR A 18 13.42 -8.37 -14.78
CA TYR A 18 12.44 -7.50 -14.16
C TYR A 18 11.31 -7.22 -15.17
N PHE A 19 10.23 -7.96 -15.08
CA PHE A 19 8.98 -7.66 -15.77
C PHE A 19 8.14 -6.65 -14.97
N MET A 20 7.15 -6.03 -15.62
CA MET A 20 6.40 -4.88 -15.13
C MET A 20 5.65 -5.10 -13.80
N GLY A 21 5.50 -6.32 -13.30
CA GLY A 21 4.85 -6.59 -12.01
C GLY A 21 5.22 -7.97 -11.49
N THR A 22 5.97 -8.03 -10.39
CA THR A 22 6.41 -9.30 -9.80
C THR A 22 5.93 -9.42 -8.35
N LEU A 23 5.23 -10.51 -8.06
CA LEU A 23 4.75 -10.89 -6.75
C LEU A 23 5.56 -12.08 -6.24
N TYR A 24 6.20 -11.93 -5.10
CA TYR A 24 6.96 -12.98 -4.44
C TYR A 24 6.16 -13.55 -3.28
N TYR A 25 6.06 -14.86 -3.23
CA TYR A 25 5.50 -15.61 -2.11
C TYR A 25 6.60 -16.21 -1.25
N GLY A 26 6.65 -15.87 0.03
CA GLY A 26 7.62 -16.37 0.99
C GLY A 26 8.14 -15.33 1.98
N ASP A 27 9.11 -15.70 2.81
CA ASP A 27 9.76 -14.79 3.76
C ASP A 27 10.50 -13.67 3.03
N ASN A 28 10.20 -12.44 3.39
CA ASN A 28 10.75 -11.28 2.70
C ASN A 28 12.27 -11.11 2.89
N LEU A 29 12.84 -11.53 4.02
CA LEU A 29 14.29 -11.46 4.22
C LEU A 29 15.03 -12.42 3.27
N ASP A 30 14.50 -13.62 3.09
CA ASP A 30 15.05 -14.61 2.16
C ASP A 30 14.93 -14.12 0.70
N ILE A 31 13.76 -13.60 0.34
CA ILE A 31 13.49 -13.05 -1.00
C ILE A 31 14.38 -11.85 -1.29
N LEU A 32 14.51 -10.90 -0.36
CA LEU A 32 15.39 -9.75 -0.51
C LEU A 32 16.83 -10.18 -0.80
N LYS A 33 17.34 -11.17 -0.06
CA LYS A 33 18.71 -11.67 -0.22
C LYS A 33 18.95 -12.43 -1.53
N ARG A 34 17.99 -13.25 -1.95
CA ARG A 34 18.17 -14.16 -3.10
C ARG A 34 17.79 -13.54 -4.43
N TYR A 35 16.71 -12.74 -4.47
CA TYR A 35 16.09 -12.34 -5.72
C TYR A 35 16.21 -10.85 -6.02
N ILE A 36 16.33 -9.98 -5.00
CA ILE A 36 16.39 -8.54 -5.23
C ILE A 36 17.85 -8.06 -5.26
N LYS A 37 18.24 -7.49 -6.40
CA LYS A 37 19.62 -7.01 -6.62
C LYS A 37 19.90 -5.74 -5.82
N ASP A 38 21.18 -5.52 -5.53
CA ASP A 38 21.68 -4.27 -4.99
C ASP A 38 21.27 -3.11 -5.91
N GLU A 39 20.90 -1.99 -5.30
CA GLU A 39 20.64 -0.72 -6.00
C GLU A 39 19.69 -0.84 -7.20
N SER A 40 18.62 -1.63 -7.05
CA SER A 40 17.64 -1.88 -8.10
C SER A 40 16.26 -1.28 -7.85
N VAL A 41 16.02 -0.77 -6.65
CA VAL A 41 14.71 -0.25 -6.19
C VAL A 41 14.78 1.26 -6.01
N ASP A 42 13.80 1.98 -6.51
CA ASP A 42 13.73 3.45 -6.40
C ASP A 42 12.99 3.88 -5.13
N LEU A 43 11.93 3.16 -4.76
CA LEU A 43 11.09 3.46 -3.60
C LEU A 43 10.74 2.19 -2.86
N VAL A 44 10.93 2.20 -1.55
CA VAL A 44 10.39 1.19 -0.63
C VAL A 44 9.30 1.83 0.22
N TYR A 45 8.11 1.24 0.20
CA TYR A 45 7.09 1.46 1.22
C TYR A 45 6.88 0.16 1.96
N LEU A 46 6.87 0.20 3.28
CA LEU A 46 6.58 -0.97 4.09
C LEU A 46 5.66 -0.65 5.25
N ASP A 47 4.71 -1.56 5.48
CA ASP A 47 3.70 -1.51 6.55
C ASP A 47 3.78 -2.85 7.31
N PRO A 48 4.86 -3.07 8.08
CA PRO A 48 5.06 -4.33 8.79
C PRO A 48 4.01 -4.52 9.89
N PRO A 49 3.70 -5.76 10.32
CA PRO A 49 2.84 -5.99 11.46
C PRO A 49 3.38 -5.25 12.68
N PHE A 50 2.54 -4.44 13.30
CA PHE A 50 2.91 -3.65 14.48
C PHE A 50 2.76 -4.56 15.71
N ASN A 51 3.77 -4.78 16.48
CA ASN A 51 3.70 -5.55 17.74
C ASN A 51 2.83 -4.83 18.80
N SER A 52 1.62 -4.43 18.40
CA SER A 52 0.73 -3.58 19.19
C SER A 52 -0.05 -4.34 20.27
N ALA A 53 0.12 -5.69 20.38
CA ALA A 53 -0.66 -6.59 21.23
C ALA A 53 -2.19 -6.39 21.12
N GLN A 54 -2.65 -5.63 20.15
CA GLN A 54 -4.06 -5.53 19.80
C GLN A 54 -4.42 -6.79 19.03
N ASN A 55 -5.33 -7.56 19.58
CA ASN A 55 -5.96 -8.66 18.85
C ASN A 55 -6.62 -8.09 17.60
N TYR A 56 -5.89 -8.05 16.47
CA TYR A 56 -6.46 -7.73 15.15
C TYR A 56 -7.54 -8.75 14.74
N ASN A 57 -7.70 -9.83 15.49
CA ASN A 57 -8.82 -10.75 15.42
C ASN A 57 -10.21 -10.10 15.59
N ALA A 58 -10.27 -8.83 16.01
CA ALA A 58 -11.53 -8.14 16.25
C ALA A 58 -12.14 -7.43 15.02
N PHE A 59 -11.44 -7.39 13.87
CA PHE A 59 -11.84 -6.52 12.75
C PHE A 59 -12.36 -7.23 11.51
N PHE A 60 -12.25 -8.56 11.43
CA PHE A 60 -12.90 -9.34 10.39
C PHE A 60 -14.15 -10.03 10.93
N HIS A 61 -15.18 -9.26 11.05
CA HIS A 61 -16.52 -9.85 11.08
C HIS A 61 -17.00 -10.01 9.64
N GLU A 62 -17.23 -11.23 9.25
CA GLU A 62 -18.07 -11.53 8.10
C GLU A 62 -19.40 -10.78 8.27
N LYS A 63 -20.18 -10.60 7.19
CA LYS A 63 -21.54 -10.06 7.32
C LYS A 63 -22.43 -10.85 8.30
N ASP A 64 -22.00 -12.05 8.70
CA ASP A 64 -22.64 -12.93 9.70
C ASP A 64 -22.00 -12.86 11.09
N GLY A 65 -20.99 -12.01 11.31
CA GLY A 65 -20.33 -11.82 12.62
C GLY A 65 -19.21 -12.80 12.96
N THR A 66 -18.72 -13.59 12.01
CA THR A 66 -17.59 -14.53 12.22
C THR A 66 -16.25 -13.93 11.81
N ASP A 67 -15.17 -14.32 12.49
CA ASP A 67 -13.79 -13.85 12.22
C ASP A 67 -13.12 -14.67 11.11
N ALA A 68 -12.23 -14.13 10.26
CA ALA A 68 -11.61 -14.85 9.15
C ALA A 68 -10.40 -15.72 9.59
N ALA A 69 -10.38 -17.01 9.22
CA ALA A 69 -9.41 -18.02 9.67
C ALA A 69 -7.95 -17.75 9.28
N SER A 70 -7.74 -17.07 8.17
CA SER A 70 -6.41 -16.67 7.71
C SER A 70 -5.69 -15.70 8.64
N GLN A 71 -6.43 -15.03 9.55
CA GLN A 71 -5.86 -14.12 10.53
C GLN A 71 -5.20 -14.83 11.70
N ILE A 72 -5.67 -16.02 12.10
CA ILE A 72 -5.25 -16.67 13.35
C ILE A 72 -3.80 -17.17 13.30
N ARG A 73 -3.20 -17.37 12.13
CA ARG A 73 -1.81 -17.85 12.00
C ARG A 73 -0.89 -17.02 11.12
N ALA A 74 -1.41 -16.31 10.12
CA ALA A 74 -0.58 -15.45 9.27
C ALA A 74 -0.31 -14.10 9.94
N PHE A 75 -1.14 -13.72 10.91
CA PHE A 75 -1.06 -12.48 11.67
C PHE A 75 -1.18 -12.74 13.18
N GLU A 76 -0.40 -13.66 13.72
CA GLU A 76 0.04 -13.45 15.08
C GLU A 76 0.94 -12.22 15.05
N ASP A 77 0.34 -11.04 15.26
CA ASP A 77 1.01 -9.74 15.37
C ASP A 77 1.82 -9.66 16.68
N THR A 78 2.27 -10.81 17.17
CA THR A 78 3.04 -10.97 18.40
C THR A 78 4.33 -11.69 18.08
N TRP A 79 5.38 -10.92 18.07
CA TRP A 79 6.74 -11.42 18.01
C TRP A 79 7.16 -11.86 19.41
N HIS A 80 7.51 -13.11 19.58
CA HIS A 80 7.95 -13.62 20.88
C HIS A 80 9.46 -13.76 20.94
N TRP A 81 10.02 -13.39 22.08
CA TRP A 81 11.43 -13.62 22.34
C TRP A 81 11.68 -15.10 22.64
N ASP A 82 12.06 -15.86 21.64
CA ASP A 82 12.37 -17.28 21.69
C ASP A 82 13.83 -17.58 21.29
N ILE A 83 14.17 -18.86 21.21
CA ILE A 83 15.52 -19.32 20.80
C ILE A 83 15.84 -18.90 19.37
N GLY A 84 14.85 -18.89 18.47
CA GLY A 84 15.03 -18.48 17.07
C GLY A 84 15.33 -17.00 16.96
N THR A 85 14.55 -16.18 17.66
CA THR A 85 14.73 -14.71 17.74
C THR A 85 16.07 -14.37 18.39
N LYS A 86 16.48 -15.11 19.46
CA LYS A 86 17.80 -14.90 20.07
C LYS A 86 18.93 -15.17 19.09
N LYS A 87 18.86 -16.24 18.28
CA LYS A 87 19.85 -16.52 17.23
C LYS A 87 19.89 -15.41 16.17
N ALA A 88 18.72 -14.91 15.76
CA ALA A 88 18.65 -13.78 14.81
C ALA A 88 19.28 -12.51 15.40
N TYR A 89 19.03 -12.23 16.68
CA TYR A 89 19.66 -11.12 17.39
C TYR A 89 21.19 -11.28 17.45
N ASP A 90 21.68 -12.47 17.81
CA ASP A 90 23.12 -12.74 17.87
C ASP A 90 23.75 -12.52 16.50
N ALA A 91 23.15 -12.99 15.42
CA ALA A 91 23.64 -12.78 14.06
C ALA A 91 23.72 -11.30 13.66
N VAL A 92 22.77 -10.46 14.12
CA VAL A 92 22.79 -9.02 13.87
C VAL A 92 23.89 -8.33 14.69
N THR A 93 24.16 -8.81 15.89
CA THR A 93 25.11 -8.19 16.83
C THR A 93 26.54 -8.73 16.76
N GLU A 94 26.77 -9.85 16.07
CA GLU A 94 28.10 -10.41 15.84
C GLU A 94 29.04 -9.49 15.04
N GLN A 95 28.48 -8.71 14.12
CA GLN A 95 29.29 -7.77 13.32
C GLN A 95 29.31 -6.41 14.00
N PRO A 96 30.51 -5.87 14.32
CA PRO A 96 30.61 -4.54 14.94
C PRO A 96 30.11 -3.47 13.97
N GLY A 97 29.36 -2.50 14.53
CA GLY A 97 28.82 -1.38 13.78
C GLY A 97 27.60 -0.74 14.43
N LYS A 98 27.15 0.39 13.91
CA LYS A 98 26.07 1.19 14.50
C LYS A 98 24.78 0.39 14.74
N VAL A 99 24.45 -0.56 13.87
CA VAL A 99 23.27 -1.41 14.02
C VAL A 99 23.45 -2.34 15.22
N SER A 100 24.61 -2.98 15.35
CA SER A 100 24.95 -3.79 16.51
C SER A 100 24.89 -2.98 17.80
N ASP A 101 25.49 -1.79 17.81
CA ASP A 101 25.52 -0.91 18.99
C ASP A 101 24.10 -0.54 19.48
N VAL A 102 23.22 -0.14 18.54
CA VAL A 102 21.83 0.22 18.85
C VAL A 102 21.05 -1.00 19.32
N MET A 103 21.20 -2.16 18.68
CA MET A 103 20.49 -3.38 19.07
C MET A 103 20.93 -3.87 20.48
N GLN A 104 22.22 -3.76 20.82
CA GLN A 104 22.72 -4.06 22.15
C GLN A 104 22.20 -3.08 23.20
N ALA A 105 22.13 -1.77 22.88
CA ALA A 105 21.54 -0.77 23.73
C ALA A 105 20.05 -1.06 23.99
N PHE A 106 19.28 -1.40 22.96
CA PHE A 106 17.88 -1.81 23.10
C PHE A 106 17.74 -3.04 23.98
N TYR A 107 18.56 -4.07 23.78
CA TYR A 107 18.53 -5.26 24.61
C TYR A 107 18.87 -4.98 26.08
N THR A 108 19.80 -4.06 26.33
CA THR A 108 20.22 -3.70 27.69
C THR A 108 19.08 -3.10 28.49
N PHE A 109 18.21 -2.31 27.88
CA PHE A 109 17.14 -1.65 28.63
C PHE A 109 15.75 -2.29 28.45
N LEU A 110 15.45 -2.96 27.31
CA LEU A 110 14.19 -3.68 27.08
C LEU A 110 14.21 -5.11 27.64
N GLY A 111 15.38 -5.74 27.64
CA GLY A 111 15.50 -7.19 27.86
C GLY A 111 14.96 -8.00 26.69
N GLY A 112 14.83 -9.31 26.87
CA GLY A 112 14.22 -10.22 25.88
C GLY A 112 12.70 -10.18 25.97
N ASN A 113 12.06 -9.25 25.29
CA ASN A 113 10.60 -9.12 25.23
C ASN A 113 10.11 -9.04 23.78
N ASP A 114 8.80 -8.92 23.61
CA ASP A 114 8.14 -8.91 22.29
C ASP A 114 8.60 -7.72 21.41
N MET A 115 8.82 -6.54 22.01
CA MET A 115 9.35 -5.38 21.29
C MET A 115 10.78 -5.65 20.80
N MET A 116 11.63 -6.28 21.61
CA MET A 116 12.98 -6.64 21.19
C MET A 116 12.98 -7.70 20.09
N ALA A 117 12.04 -8.65 20.14
CA ALA A 117 11.83 -9.63 19.07
C ALA A 117 11.43 -8.96 17.76
N TYR A 118 10.50 -8.02 17.81
CA TYR A 118 10.07 -7.20 16.67
C TYR A 118 11.24 -6.39 16.07
N LEU A 119 12.00 -5.68 16.91
CA LEU A 119 13.15 -4.89 16.45
C LEU A 119 14.25 -5.77 15.83
N THR A 120 14.44 -6.98 16.34
CA THR A 120 15.38 -7.95 15.77
C THR A 120 14.96 -8.37 14.37
N MET A 121 13.69 -8.69 14.18
CA MET A 121 13.10 -9.02 12.88
C MET A 121 13.24 -7.84 11.90
N MET A 122 12.94 -6.63 12.33
CA MET A 122 13.00 -5.44 11.49
C MET A 122 14.43 -5.06 11.13
N SER A 123 15.40 -5.22 12.03
CA SER A 123 16.79 -4.80 11.81
C SER A 123 17.41 -5.47 10.58
N SER A 124 17.30 -6.78 10.46
CA SER A 124 17.84 -7.53 9.32
C SER A 124 17.16 -7.15 8.01
N ARG A 125 15.85 -6.89 8.02
CA ARG A 125 15.10 -6.47 6.84
C ARG A 125 15.44 -5.05 6.40
N LEU A 126 15.53 -4.12 7.33
CA LEU A 126 15.91 -2.73 7.04
C LEU A 126 17.32 -2.62 6.46
N VAL A 127 18.27 -3.46 6.91
CA VAL A 127 19.61 -3.54 6.33
C VAL A 127 19.53 -3.98 4.86
N GLU A 128 18.78 -5.03 4.56
CA GLU A 128 18.57 -5.50 3.19
C GLU A 128 17.82 -4.47 2.33
N LEU A 129 16.81 -3.80 2.89
CA LEU A 129 16.07 -2.75 2.17
C LEU A 129 16.99 -1.58 1.80
N ARG A 130 17.92 -1.19 2.67
CA ARG A 130 18.95 -0.20 2.33
C ARG A 130 19.88 -0.70 1.22
N ARG A 131 20.25 -1.99 1.22
CA ARG A 131 21.10 -2.59 0.17
C ARG A 131 20.44 -2.48 -1.20
N VAL A 132 19.17 -2.85 -1.30
CA VAL A 132 18.43 -2.89 -2.58
C VAL A 132 18.02 -1.53 -3.11
N LEU A 133 17.92 -0.50 -2.26
CA LEU A 133 17.64 0.87 -2.68
C LEU A 133 18.76 1.43 -3.55
N LYS A 134 18.40 2.12 -4.62
CA LYS A 134 19.33 2.94 -5.43
C LYS A 134 19.86 4.12 -4.60
N PRO A 135 20.97 4.76 -4.98
CA PRO A 135 21.51 5.93 -4.27
C PRO A 135 20.48 7.04 -4.07
N ALA A 136 19.67 7.37 -5.08
CA ALA A 136 18.60 8.36 -5.00
C ALA A 136 17.27 7.81 -4.47
N GLY A 137 17.25 6.57 -4.00
CA GLY A 137 16.04 5.89 -3.54
C GLY A 137 15.60 6.32 -2.15
N SER A 138 14.32 6.10 -1.86
CA SER A 138 13.64 6.50 -0.63
C SER A 138 12.95 5.33 0.06
N LEU A 139 12.85 5.39 1.39
CA LEU A 139 12.13 4.43 2.23
C LEU A 139 11.07 5.15 3.07
N TYR A 140 9.85 4.59 3.05
CA TYR A 140 8.73 4.99 3.90
C TYR A 140 8.34 3.84 4.79
N LEU A 141 8.62 3.94 6.07
CA LEU A 141 8.29 2.94 7.08
C LEU A 141 7.05 3.39 7.87
N HIS A 142 5.93 2.71 7.61
CA HIS A 142 4.69 2.92 8.33
C HIS A 142 4.71 2.15 9.64
N CYS A 143 4.42 2.78 10.74
CA CYS A 143 4.41 2.18 12.07
C CYS A 143 3.42 2.89 13.01
N ASP A 144 3.08 2.21 14.09
CA ASP A 144 2.31 2.82 15.17
C ASP A 144 3.20 3.66 16.10
N PRO A 145 2.63 4.54 16.93
CA PRO A 145 3.39 5.34 17.88
C PRO A 145 4.19 4.53 18.91
N THR A 146 3.81 3.27 19.17
CA THR A 146 4.49 2.40 20.15
C THR A 146 5.88 2.00 19.68
N ALA A 147 6.01 1.68 18.39
CA ALA A 147 7.25 1.20 17.78
C ALA A 147 8.07 2.33 17.13
N SER A 148 7.43 3.44 16.74
CA SER A 148 8.03 4.47 15.88
C SER A 148 9.36 5.01 16.39
N HIS A 149 9.47 5.28 17.68
CA HIS A 149 10.69 5.85 18.27
C HIS A 149 11.88 4.89 18.22
N TYR A 150 11.67 3.59 18.48
CA TYR A 150 12.71 2.58 18.37
C TYR A 150 13.13 2.38 16.90
N LEU A 151 12.14 2.30 16.01
CA LEU A 151 12.38 2.16 14.57
C LEU A 151 13.13 3.38 14.01
N LYS A 152 12.82 4.59 14.49
CA LYS A 152 13.56 5.81 14.10
C LYS A 152 15.05 5.70 14.45
N LEU A 153 15.37 5.28 15.68
CA LEU A 153 16.77 5.12 16.12
C LEU A 153 17.48 4.01 15.33
N LEU A 154 16.77 2.90 15.04
CA LEU A 154 17.31 1.83 14.22
C LEU A 154 17.57 2.30 12.79
N CYS A 155 16.64 3.03 12.18
CA CYS A 155 16.82 3.62 10.85
C CYS A 155 17.97 4.65 10.83
N ASP A 156 18.17 5.44 11.89
CA ASP A 156 19.32 6.34 12.02
C ASP A 156 20.65 5.59 12.01
N ALA A 157 20.70 4.41 12.62
CA ALA A 157 21.90 3.56 12.61
C ALA A 157 22.16 2.96 11.22
N ILE A 158 21.10 2.60 10.49
CA ILE A 158 21.16 1.93 9.18
C ILE A 158 21.38 2.95 8.06
N PHE A 159 20.53 3.97 7.95
CA PHE A 159 20.53 4.95 6.85
C PHE A 159 21.43 6.15 7.13
N GLY A 160 21.68 6.47 8.40
CA GLY A 160 22.35 7.69 8.84
C GLY A 160 21.34 8.80 9.20
N LYS A 161 21.58 9.49 10.31
CA LYS A 161 20.68 10.54 10.82
C LYS A 161 20.42 11.69 9.83
N ASN A 162 21.41 12.00 8.95
CA ASN A 162 21.30 13.07 7.97
C ASN A 162 20.35 12.71 6.80
N ASN A 163 20.07 11.44 6.63
CA ASN A 163 19.16 10.93 5.60
C ASN A 163 17.71 10.78 6.09
N PHE A 164 17.43 11.16 7.33
CA PHE A 164 16.07 11.33 7.82
C PHE A 164 15.47 12.60 7.22
N GLN A 165 14.36 12.44 6.49
CA GLN A 165 13.73 13.55 5.78
C GLN A 165 12.56 14.13 6.56
N SER A 166 11.63 13.28 7.02
CA SER A 166 10.52 13.73 7.87
C SER A 166 9.84 12.55 8.60
N GLU A 167 9.11 12.90 9.64
CA GLU A 167 8.11 12.07 10.28
C GLU A 167 6.75 12.55 9.79
N ILE A 168 6.02 11.68 9.10
CA ILE A 168 4.70 11.97 8.56
C ILE A 168 3.66 11.39 9.52
N ILE A 169 2.76 12.23 10.00
CA ILE A 169 1.67 11.87 10.90
C ILE A 169 0.39 11.74 10.07
N TRP A 170 -0.10 10.52 9.92
CA TRP A 170 -1.36 10.29 9.22
C TRP A 170 -2.50 10.02 10.21
N LYS A 171 -3.56 10.83 10.13
CA LYS A 171 -4.74 10.66 10.95
C LYS A 171 -5.56 9.47 10.46
N ARG A 172 -5.43 8.31 11.13
CA ARG A 172 -6.03 7.03 10.73
C ARG A 172 -7.45 6.79 11.24
N THR A 173 -7.91 7.54 12.25
CA THR A 173 -9.25 7.35 12.83
C THR A 173 -9.79 8.64 13.42
N SER A 174 -11.08 8.64 13.73
CA SER A 174 -11.73 9.72 14.46
C SER A 174 -11.55 9.55 15.97
N ALA A 175 -11.74 10.63 16.73
CA ALA A 175 -11.67 10.59 18.19
C ALA A 175 -12.73 9.64 18.77
N HIS A 176 -12.36 8.87 19.80
CA HIS A 176 -13.27 8.03 20.58
C HIS A 176 -13.72 8.79 21.84
N SER A 177 -14.99 8.65 22.21
CA SER A 177 -15.62 9.47 23.27
C SER A 177 -15.36 9.02 24.71
N ALA A 178 -14.64 7.90 24.95
CA ALA A 178 -14.57 7.26 26.26
C ALA A 178 -13.13 7.04 26.78
N SER A 179 -12.19 7.92 26.45
CA SER A 179 -10.81 7.76 26.88
C SER A 179 -10.49 8.59 28.13
N GLN A 180 -9.73 8.00 29.06
CA GLN A 180 -9.16 8.70 30.22
C GLN A 180 -7.77 9.29 29.92
N ARG A 181 -7.29 9.21 28.67
CA ARG A 181 -6.03 9.73 28.15
C ARG A 181 -6.21 10.27 26.74
N TRP A 182 -5.16 10.86 26.18
CA TRP A 182 -5.13 11.20 24.75
C TRP A 182 -5.37 9.95 23.90
N ASN A 183 -6.30 10.03 22.94
CA ASN A 183 -6.60 8.91 22.04
C ASN A 183 -5.53 8.75 20.98
N ASP A 184 -5.18 7.50 20.68
CA ASP A 184 -4.25 7.12 19.61
C ASP A 184 -4.99 7.18 18.25
N VAL A 185 -5.00 8.36 17.62
CA VAL A 185 -5.78 8.63 16.40
C VAL A 185 -4.92 8.67 15.13
N HIS A 186 -3.62 8.41 15.22
CA HIS A 186 -2.70 8.51 14.10
C HIS A 186 -1.76 7.32 14.01
N ASP A 187 -1.21 7.14 12.81
CA ASP A 187 -0.02 6.33 12.56
C ASP A 187 1.12 7.26 12.16
N THR A 188 2.34 6.76 12.33
CA THR A 188 3.58 7.44 11.98
C THR A 188 4.18 6.80 10.73
N ILE A 189 4.66 7.61 9.78
CA ILE A 189 5.41 7.13 8.62
C ILE A 189 6.78 7.82 8.66
N LEU A 190 7.83 7.04 8.86
CA LEU A 190 9.20 7.53 8.86
C LEU A 190 9.73 7.58 7.42
N PHE A 191 10.09 8.76 6.96
CA PHE A 191 10.65 8.98 5.64
C PHE A 191 12.17 9.13 5.70
N PHE A 192 12.88 8.22 5.05
CA PHE A 192 14.33 8.22 4.89
C PHE A 192 14.71 8.18 3.42
N SER A 193 15.78 8.86 3.04
CA SER A 193 16.47 8.66 1.77
C SER A 193 17.70 7.75 1.96
N LYS A 194 18.22 7.15 0.88
CA LYS A 194 19.47 6.39 0.96
C LYS A 194 20.70 7.30 1.02
N SER A 195 20.63 8.47 0.36
CA SER A 195 21.68 9.49 0.37
C SER A 195 21.09 10.90 0.48
N GLU A 196 21.96 11.91 0.53
CA GLU A 196 21.55 13.33 0.58
C GLU A 196 20.85 13.79 -0.71
N GLU A 197 21.21 13.21 -1.85
CA GLU A 197 20.55 13.43 -3.13
C GLU A 197 19.52 12.33 -3.37
N PHE A 198 18.24 12.68 -3.40
CA PHE A 198 17.15 11.74 -3.57
C PHE A 198 16.03 12.28 -4.48
N THR A 199 15.24 11.38 -5.02
CA THR A 199 14.09 11.73 -5.86
C THR A 199 13.01 12.39 -5.03
N TRP A 200 12.68 13.66 -5.36
CA TRP A 200 11.58 14.39 -4.78
C TRP A 200 10.83 15.18 -5.86
N ASN A 201 9.56 14.88 -6.01
CA ASN A 201 8.65 15.59 -6.89
C ASN A 201 7.69 16.45 -6.06
N GLU A 202 7.42 17.67 -6.49
CA GLU A 202 6.43 18.51 -5.82
C GLU A 202 5.03 17.91 -6.03
N VAL A 203 4.39 17.54 -4.92
CA VAL A 203 2.99 17.10 -4.91
C VAL A 203 2.15 18.20 -4.27
N LEU A 204 1.12 18.64 -4.98
CA LEU A 204 0.20 19.65 -4.50
C LEU A 204 -1.09 18.99 -4.00
N ILE A 205 -1.59 19.47 -2.87
CA ILE A 205 -2.89 19.12 -2.31
C ILE A 205 -3.85 20.29 -2.48
N GLU A 206 -5.15 20.00 -2.47
CA GLU A 206 -6.17 21.05 -2.53
C GLU A 206 -6.02 22.01 -1.35
N HIS A 207 -6.25 23.29 -1.60
CA HIS A 207 -6.30 24.28 -0.52
C HIS A 207 -7.53 24.04 0.36
N SER A 208 -7.44 24.41 1.63
CA SER A 208 -8.63 24.45 2.48
C SER A 208 -9.59 25.55 2.02
N GLU A 209 -10.90 25.33 2.21
CA GLU A 209 -11.93 26.33 1.91
C GLU A 209 -11.65 27.68 2.60
N GLU A 210 -11.13 27.64 3.84
CA GLU A 210 -10.74 28.85 4.59
C GLU A 210 -9.58 29.61 3.94
N TYR A 211 -8.63 28.87 3.34
CA TYR A 211 -7.52 29.47 2.60
C TYR A 211 -8.01 30.09 1.31
N GLU A 212 -8.81 29.39 0.52
CA GLU A 212 -9.38 29.88 -0.74
C GLU A 212 -10.32 31.08 -0.52
N ALA A 213 -11.09 31.08 0.56
CA ALA A 213 -11.97 32.18 0.92
C ALA A 213 -11.26 33.54 1.13
N ARG A 214 -9.93 33.54 1.29
CA ARG A 214 -9.10 34.76 1.37
C ARG A 214 -8.86 35.39 0.01
N TYR A 215 -9.00 34.66 -1.10
CA TYR A 215 -8.73 35.08 -2.46
C TYR A 215 -10.03 35.61 -3.12
N LYS A 216 -10.46 36.79 -2.69
CA LYS A 216 -11.76 37.39 -3.06
C LYS A 216 -11.70 38.23 -4.33
N ASN A 217 -10.51 38.68 -4.73
CA ASN A 217 -10.34 39.56 -5.85
C ASN A 217 -10.07 38.75 -7.13
N LYS A 218 -10.48 39.30 -8.27
CA LYS A 218 -10.15 38.78 -9.60
C LYS A 218 -9.41 39.82 -10.41
N ASP A 219 -8.43 39.39 -11.20
CA ASP A 219 -7.81 40.25 -12.20
C ASP A 219 -8.62 40.26 -13.51
N ALA A 220 -8.10 40.94 -14.52
CA ALA A 220 -8.73 41.03 -15.84
C ALA A 220 -8.82 39.68 -16.57
N GLU A 221 -7.96 38.72 -16.21
CA GLU A 221 -7.92 37.36 -16.78
C GLU A 221 -8.78 36.38 -15.97
N GLY A 222 -9.42 36.83 -14.88
CA GLY A 222 -10.28 36.03 -14.02
C GLY A 222 -9.53 35.24 -12.95
N LYS A 223 -8.21 35.43 -12.79
CA LYS A 223 -7.40 34.76 -11.77
C LYS A 223 -7.69 35.34 -10.38
N PHE A 224 -7.92 34.49 -9.43
CA PHE A 224 -8.17 34.89 -8.05
C PHE A 224 -6.86 35.30 -7.34
N TRP A 225 -6.95 36.41 -6.57
CA TRP A 225 -5.83 36.91 -5.76
C TRP A 225 -6.30 37.48 -4.42
N ALA A 226 -5.39 37.47 -3.45
CA ALA A 226 -5.51 38.11 -2.15
C ALA A 226 -4.47 39.22 -2.05
N ASP A 227 -4.80 40.30 -1.32
CA ASP A 227 -3.84 41.34 -1.03
C ASP A 227 -2.92 40.96 0.15
N ASP A 228 -1.62 41.14 -0.08
CA ASP A 228 -0.59 40.86 0.92
C ASP A 228 0.26 42.11 1.18
N ASN A 229 0.89 42.18 2.35
CA ASN A 229 1.74 43.30 2.71
C ASN A 229 3.02 43.31 1.89
N LEU A 230 3.31 44.43 1.24
CA LEU A 230 4.63 44.70 0.66
C LEU A 230 5.68 45.13 1.68
N THR A 231 5.29 45.34 2.95
CA THR A 231 6.19 45.77 4.00
C THR A 231 6.28 44.75 5.13
N GLY A 232 7.46 44.60 5.70
CA GLY A 232 7.74 43.84 6.91
C GLY A 232 8.04 44.75 8.10
N PRO A 233 7.87 44.30 9.34
CA PRO A 233 8.16 45.09 10.55
C PRO A 233 9.66 45.36 10.71
N GLY A 234 9.97 46.49 11.30
CA GLY A 234 11.34 46.95 11.61
C GLY A 234 11.92 47.84 10.51
N ILE A 235 12.65 48.87 10.96
CA ILE A 235 13.34 49.81 10.06
C ILE A 235 14.61 49.14 9.54
N ARG A 236 14.84 49.26 8.24
CA ARG A 236 16.09 48.86 7.57
C ARG A 236 16.67 50.06 6.84
N HIS A 237 17.98 50.29 7.02
CA HIS A 237 18.72 51.27 6.28
C HIS A 237 19.26 50.64 5.00
N GLY A 238 19.23 51.42 3.91
CA GLY A 238 19.61 50.93 2.58
C GLY A 238 18.44 50.65 1.67
N ASP A 239 18.62 49.82 0.67
CA ASP A 239 17.71 49.64 -0.48
C ASP A 239 16.28 49.20 -0.06
N SER A 240 16.11 48.29 0.91
CA SER A 240 14.79 47.88 1.38
C SER A 240 14.07 48.91 2.27
N GLY A 241 14.77 49.93 2.72
CA GLY A 241 14.22 51.06 3.47
C GLY A 241 13.98 52.31 2.59
N ALA A 242 14.40 52.29 1.33
CA ALA A 242 14.34 53.43 0.43
C ALA A 242 12.87 53.78 0.04
N GLU A 243 12.68 55.04 -0.26
CA GLU A 243 11.40 55.50 -0.81
C GLU A 243 11.17 54.94 -2.22
N TRP A 244 9.93 54.51 -2.49
CA TRP A 244 9.51 54.01 -3.77
C TRP A 244 8.16 54.60 -4.17
N LYS A 245 8.11 55.30 -5.33
CA LYS A 245 6.90 55.96 -5.88
C LYS A 245 6.14 56.82 -4.86
N GLY A 246 6.87 57.56 -4.02
CA GLY A 246 6.29 58.44 -2.99
C GLY A 246 5.90 57.75 -1.69
N PHE A 247 6.18 56.44 -1.51
CA PHE A 247 5.93 55.69 -0.31
C PHE A 247 7.23 55.38 0.41
N ASN A 248 7.36 55.87 1.64
CA ASN A 248 8.52 55.62 2.49
C ASN A 248 8.18 54.59 3.58
N PRO A 249 8.67 53.33 3.54
CA PRO A 249 8.34 52.32 4.54
C PRO A 249 8.91 52.65 5.90
N THR A 250 10.07 53.33 5.98
CA THR A 250 10.74 53.65 7.27
C THR A 250 9.95 54.65 8.10
N SER A 251 9.17 55.53 7.45
CA SER A 251 8.27 56.49 8.12
C SER A 251 7.18 55.80 8.96
N LYS A 252 6.91 54.52 8.69
CA LYS A 252 5.95 53.65 9.42
C LYS A 252 6.64 52.54 10.23
N GLY A 253 7.95 52.66 10.49
CA GLY A 253 8.69 51.63 11.24
C GLY A 253 8.83 50.31 10.49
N SER A 254 8.79 50.30 9.16
CA SER A 254 8.82 49.09 8.35
C SER A 254 9.86 49.18 7.21
N HIS A 255 10.01 48.12 6.46
CA HIS A 255 10.84 48.02 5.25
C HIS A 255 10.11 47.26 4.14
N TRP A 256 10.53 47.45 2.89
CA TRP A 256 9.97 46.67 1.78
C TRP A 256 10.28 45.19 1.90
N LYS A 257 9.25 44.36 1.77
CA LYS A 257 9.31 42.89 1.73
C LYS A 257 8.80 42.41 0.39
N VAL A 258 9.73 42.15 -0.54
CA VAL A 258 9.41 41.76 -1.91
C VAL A 258 9.38 40.24 -2.02
N SER A 259 8.39 39.69 -2.72
CA SER A 259 8.29 38.26 -3.01
C SER A 259 9.40 37.82 -3.98
N SER A 260 10.40 37.10 -3.50
CA SER A 260 11.48 36.56 -4.34
C SER A 260 10.95 35.64 -5.42
N LYS A 261 10.03 34.72 -5.10
CA LYS A 261 9.42 33.81 -6.07
C LYS A 261 8.74 34.53 -7.23
N ALA A 262 7.99 35.62 -6.96
CA ALA A 262 7.34 36.39 -8.01
C ALA A 262 8.34 37.10 -8.91
N VAL A 263 9.45 37.59 -8.36
CA VAL A 263 10.52 38.23 -9.17
C VAL A 263 11.26 37.17 -10.00
N GLU A 264 11.58 36.03 -9.39
CA GLU A 264 12.26 34.89 -10.04
C GLU A 264 11.45 34.32 -11.21
N SER A 265 10.11 34.23 -11.05
CA SER A 265 9.23 33.77 -12.12
C SER A 265 9.20 34.70 -13.36
N ILE A 266 9.54 36.00 -13.17
CA ILE A 266 9.55 36.97 -14.26
C ILE A 266 10.92 36.99 -14.97
N VAL A 267 12.03 36.98 -14.22
CA VAL A 267 13.36 37.26 -14.79
C VAL A 267 14.38 36.11 -14.58
N GLY A 268 14.00 35.04 -13.92
CA GLY A 268 14.88 33.94 -13.54
C GLY A 268 15.74 34.26 -12.30
N LEU A 269 16.20 33.19 -11.62
CA LEU A 269 16.92 33.25 -10.33
C LEU A 269 18.17 34.14 -10.37
N GLU A 270 19.03 33.99 -11.39
CA GLU A 270 20.30 34.68 -11.48
C GLU A 270 20.16 36.20 -11.71
N LYS A 271 19.13 36.62 -12.45
CA LYS A 271 18.82 38.05 -12.62
C LYS A 271 18.14 38.61 -11.37
N ALA A 272 17.21 37.85 -10.79
CA ALA A 272 16.49 38.24 -9.58
C ALA A 272 17.43 38.56 -8.40
N LYS A 273 18.54 37.81 -8.24
CA LYS A 273 19.55 38.04 -7.20
C LYS A 273 20.29 39.37 -7.35
N LYS A 274 20.40 39.90 -8.56
CA LYS A 274 21.18 41.11 -8.87
C LYS A 274 20.37 42.39 -8.76
N LEU A 275 19.04 42.30 -8.75
CA LEU A 275 18.16 43.47 -8.69
C LEU A 275 18.10 44.03 -7.26
N SER A 276 18.12 45.36 -7.16
CA SER A 276 17.79 46.08 -5.94
C SER A 276 16.33 45.90 -5.52
N THR A 277 15.97 46.28 -4.33
CA THR A 277 14.57 46.16 -3.83
C THR A 277 13.62 47.05 -4.63
N THR A 278 14.06 48.25 -4.97
CA THR A 278 13.26 49.19 -5.78
C THR A 278 13.08 48.70 -7.21
N GLU A 279 14.12 48.16 -7.85
CA GLU A 279 14.02 47.53 -9.18
C GLU A 279 13.10 46.32 -9.18
N LYS A 280 13.11 45.49 -8.11
CA LYS A 280 12.17 44.40 -7.92
C LYS A 280 10.72 44.90 -7.81
N LEU A 281 10.49 45.97 -7.08
CA LEU A 281 9.17 46.59 -6.95
C LEU A 281 8.68 47.16 -8.29
N ASP A 282 9.55 47.82 -9.05
CA ASP A 282 9.22 48.33 -10.39
C ASP A 282 8.88 47.18 -11.37
N LEU A 283 9.63 46.09 -11.29
CA LEU A 283 9.37 44.89 -12.08
C LEU A 283 7.98 44.30 -11.75
N LEU A 284 7.67 44.14 -10.46
CA LEU A 284 6.38 43.61 -10.00
C LEU A 284 5.22 44.53 -10.40
N ASP A 285 5.41 45.83 -10.32
CA ASP A 285 4.39 46.82 -10.75
C ASP A 285 4.13 46.74 -12.26
N LYS A 286 5.21 46.71 -13.06
CA LYS A 286 5.13 46.58 -14.51
C LYS A 286 4.37 45.32 -14.95
N HIS A 287 4.51 44.20 -14.17
CA HIS A 287 3.84 42.94 -14.46
C HIS A 287 2.50 42.77 -13.72
N GLY A 288 1.95 43.84 -13.14
CA GLY A 288 0.61 43.86 -12.57
C GLY A 288 0.47 43.16 -11.21
N PHE A 289 1.58 42.83 -10.52
CA PHE A 289 1.57 42.20 -9.18
C PHE A 289 1.33 43.20 -8.04
N ILE A 290 1.31 44.51 -8.34
CA ILE A 290 1.03 45.54 -7.34
C ILE A 290 -0.43 45.96 -7.42
N HIS A 291 -1.10 45.94 -6.28
CA HIS A 291 -2.43 46.55 -6.11
C HIS A 291 -2.27 47.94 -5.49
N TRP A 292 -2.72 48.95 -6.22
CA TRP A 292 -2.74 50.32 -5.76
C TRP A 292 -4.11 50.61 -5.12
N PRO A 293 -4.17 50.88 -3.79
CA PRO A 293 -5.44 51.18 -3.15
C PRO A 293 -6.01 52.49 -3.69
N GLN A 294 -7.29 52.46 -4.05
CA GLN A 294 -7.98 53.68 -4.48
C GLN A 294 -8.03 54.69 -3.32
N MET A 295 -7.70 55.94 -3.58
CA MET A 295 -7.86 57.02 -2.62
C MET A 295 -9.35 57.19 -2.27
N ARG A 296 -9.75 56.81 -1.07
CA ARG A 296 -11.01 57.25 -0.52
C ARG A 296 -10.84 58.68 -0.05
N SER A 297 -11.69 59.58 -0.52
CA SER A 297 -11.66 61.01 -0.14
C SER A 297 -11.61 61.17 1.38
N GLY A 298 -10.51 61.74 1.89
CA GLY A 298 -10.40 62.21 3.27
C GLY A 298 -9.55 61.40 4.24
N THR A 299 -9.05 60.21 3.88
CA THR A 299 -8.10 59.46 4.73
C THR A 299 -6.93 59.00 3.87
N GLY A 300 -5.69 59.19 4.36
CA GLY A 300 -4.44 58.99 3.64
C GLY A 300 -4.36 57.71 2.82
N SER A 301 -3.68 57.80 1.68
CA SER A 301 -3.45 56.70 0.76
C SER A 301 -2.82 55.52 1.49
N GLY A 302 -3.48 54.38 1.47
CA GLY A 302 -2.89 53.13 1.97
C GLY A 302 -1.64 52.76 1.17
N PHE A 303 -0.69 52.11 1.80
CA PHE A 303 0.49 51.56 1.11
C PHE A 303 0.07 50.59 -0.01
N PRO A 304 0.84 50.51 -1.11
CA PRO A 304 0.61 49.54 -2.16
C PRO A 304 0.72 48.13 -1.57
N ARG A 305 -0.08 47.21 -2.13
CA ARG A 305 -0.19 45.82 -1.66
C ARG A 305 0.32 44.87 -2.76
N PHE A 306 0.85 43.73 -2.36
CA PHE A 306 1.21 42.66 -3.29
C PHE A 306 -0.01 41.81 -3.62
N LYS A 307 -0.26 41.58 -4.91
CA LYS A 307 -1.27 40.62 -5.36
C LYS A 307 -0.68 39.22 -5.28
N ARG A 308 -1.10 38.47 -4.25
CA ARG A 308 -0.78 37.04 -4.17
C ARG A 308 -1.85 36.26 -4.91
N TYR A 309 -1.48 35.65 -6.01
CA TYR A 309 -2.38 34.79 -6.76
C TYR A 309 -2.56 33.45 -6.07
N LEU A 310 -3.78 32.87 -6.19
CA LEU A 310 -4.07 31.53 -5.71
C LEU A 310 -3.25 30.55 -6.54
N SER A 311 -2.43 29.76 -5.87
CA SER A 311 -1.66 28.66 -6.49
C SER A 311 -2.58 27.48 -6.84
N ALA A 312 -2.10 26.59 -7.71
CA ALA A 312 -2.83 25.38 -8.10
C ALA A 312 -3.10 24.42 -6.93
N GLY A 313 -2.36 24.59 -5.82
CA GLY A 313 -2.51 23.81 -4.60
C GLY A 313 -1.46 24.22 -3.57
N ALA A 314 -1.53 23.59 -2.39
CA ALA A 314 -0.52 23.70 -1.34
C ALA A 314 0.46 22.52 -1.43
N PRO A 315 1.77 22.72 -1.24
CA PRO A 315 2.70 21.60 -1.10
C PRO A 315 2.28 20.66 0.04
N VAL A 316 2.53 19.36 -0.12
CA VAL A 316 2.27 18.37 0.93
C VAL A 316 2.96 18.74 2.24
N GLN A 317 2.31 18.40 3.35
CA GLN A 317 2.80 18.64 4.71
C GLN A 317 3.00 17.31 5.42
N ASP A 318 3.76 17.35 6.51
CA ASP A 318 4.05 16.19 7.36
C ASP A 318 2.86 15.73 8.24
N VAL A 319 1.80 16.54 8.34
CA VAL A 319 0.55 16.15 9.01
C VAL A 319 -0.54 15.97 7.96
N VAL A 320 -0.89 14.70 7.71
CA VAL A 320 -1.87 14.29 6.70
C VAL A 320 -3.24 14.10 7.35
N THR A 321 -4.15 15.05 7.12
CA THR A 321 -5.54 15.01 7.62
C THR A 321 -6.58 14.98 6.51
N ASP A 322 -6.17 15.24 5.30
CA ASP A 322 -7.01 15.32 4.09
C ASP A 322 -7.27 13.96 3.42
N ILE A 323 -6.54 12.91 3.83
CA ILE A 323 -6.80 11.54 3.42
C ILE A 323 -7.44 10.79 4.60
N PRO A 324 -8.78 10.60 4.59
CA PRO A 324 -9.45 9.88 5.66
C PRO A 324 -9.15 8.38 5.62
N PRO A 325 -9.31 7.67 6.76
CA PRO A 325 -9.26 6.22 6.79
C PRO A 325 -10.38 5.62 5.94
N ILE A 326 -10.17 4.38 5.46
CA ILE A 326 -11.17 3.65 4.66
C ILE A 326 -12.37 3.32 5.56
N ASN A 327 -13.52 3.92 5.27
CA ASN A 327 -14.74 3.60 6.00
C ASN A 327 -15.32 2.22 5.60
N SER A 328 -16.23 1.69 6.41
CA SER A 328 -16.83 0.36 6.20
C SER A 328 -17.57 0.20 4.88
N GLN A 329 -18.06 1.29 4.28
CA GLN A 329 -18.84 1.32 3.04
C GLN A 329 -18.00 1.76 1.82
N ALA A 330 -16.72 2.07 1.99
CA ALA A 330 -15.88 2.50 0.89
C ALA A 330 -15.77 1.42 -0.20
N SER A 331 -15.86 1.82 -1.46
CA SER A 331 -15.77 0.91 -2.61
C SER A 331 -14.39 0.24 -2.71
N GLU A 332 -13.32 0.93 -2.30
CA GLU A 332 -11.95 0.41 -2.29
C GLU A 332 -11.69 -0.61 -1.17
N ARG A 333 -12.59 -0.74 -0.18
CA ARG A 333 -12.42 -1.67 0.94
C ARG A 333 -12.60 -3.11 0.48
N LEU A 334 -11.51 -3.88 0.46
CA LEU A 334 -11.51 -5.29 0.06
C LEU A 334 -11.83 -6.25 1.22
N GLY A 335 -11.90 -5.73 2.45
CA GLY A 335 -12.10 -6.53 3.64
C GLY A 335 -10.81 -7.02 4.29
N TYR A 336 -9.64 -6.55 3.87
CA TYR A 336 -8.35 -6.82 4.55
C TYR A 336 -8.18 -5.87 5.75
N PRO A 337 -7.77 -6.34 6.95
CA PRO A 337 -7.83 -5.56 8.18
C PRO A 337 -7.05 -4.28 8.16
N THR A 338 -5.79 -4.37 7.71
CA THR A 338 -4.80 -3.29 7.76
C THR A 338 -4.73 -2.50 6.45
N GLN A 339 -5.76 -2.64 5.58
CA GLN A 339 -5.79 -1.95 4.29
C GLN A 339 -5.67 -0.43 4.46
N LYS A 340 -4.64 0.14 3.84
CA LYS A 340 -4.43 1.59 3.78
C LYS A 340 -5.18 2.20 2.58
N PRO A 341 -5.59 3.48 2.63
CA PRO A 341 -6.18 4.18 1.49
C PRO A 341 -5.21 4.25 0.30
N VAL A 342 -5.71 3.99 -0.90
CA VAL A 342 -4.90 4.07 -2.14
C VAL A 342 -4.32 5.48 -2.31
N ALA A 343 -5.09 6.52 -1.99
CA ALA A 343 -4.66 7.91 -2.09
C ALA A 343 -3.40 8.24 -1.26
N LEU A 344 -3.21 7.56 -0.10
CA LEU A 344 -2.01 7.74 0.72
C LEU A 344 -0.77 7.22 -0.01
N LEU A 345 -0.89 6.03 -0.62
CA LEU A 345 0.20 5.41 -1.36
C LEU A 345 0.47 6.14 -2.69
N GLU A 346 -0.57 6.60 -3.37
CA GLU A 346 -0.42 7.44 -4.58
C GLU A 346 0.39 8.70 -4.28
N ARG A 347 0.10 9.39 -3.17
CA ARG A 347 0.83 10.59 -2.74
C ARG A 347 2.31 10.30 -2.48
N ILE A 348 2.61 9.24 -1.74
CA ILE A 348 3.99 8.81 -1.43
C ILE A 348 4.74 8.45 -2.72
N ILE A 349 4.13 7.64 -3.59
CA ILE A 349 4.73 7.17 -4.84
C ILE A 349 4.99 8.35 -5.80
N GLN A 350 4.05 9.29 -5.92
CA GLN A 350 4.23 10.49 -6.73
C GLN A 350 5.37 11.36 -6.23
N ALA A 351 5.48 11.56 -4.90
CA ALA A 351 6.52 12.40 -4.31
C ALA A 351 7.92 11.83 -4.51
N SER A 352 8.10 10.52 -4.44
CA SER A 352 9.45 9.91 -4.34
C SER A 352 9.76 8.89 -5.42
N SER A 353 9.07 8.94 -6.56
CA SER A 353 9.39 8.12 -7.73
C SER A 353 8.92 8.76 -9.04
N ASN A 354 9.49 8.33 -10.15
CA ASN A 354 9.15 8.75 -11.51
C ASN A 354 8.47 7.62 -12.28
N LEU A 355 7.90 7.93 -13.45
CA LEU A 355 7.31 6.94 -14.35
C LEU A 355 8.35 5.86 -14.71
N GLY A 356 7.99 4.59 -14.56
CA GLY A 356 8.87 3.46 -14.85
C GLY A 356 9.84 3.07 -13.74
N ASP A 357 9.93 3.84 -12.65
CA ASP A 357 10.71 3.49 -11.45
C ASP A 357 10.15 2.25 -10.75
N VAL A 358 10.97 1.59 -9.95
CA VAL A 358 10.64 0.36 -9.23
C VAL A 358 10.22 0.67 -7.79
N VAL A 359 8.99 0.33 -7.46
CA VAL A 359 8.42 0.41 -6.11
C VAL A 359 8.40 -0.98 -5.48
N LEU A 360 8.96 -1.13 -4.29
CA LEU A 360 8.97 -2.37 -3.52
C LEU A 360 8.11 -2.23 -2.25
N ASP A 361 7.21 -3.20 -2.07
CA ASP A 361 6.49 -3.40 -0.80
C ASP A 361 6.79 -4.80 -0.25
N PRO A 362 7.65 -4.91 0.79
CA PRO A 362 8.03 -6.20 1.35
C PRO A 362 7.00 -6.80 2.32
N PHE A 363 5.88 -6.10 2.60
CA PHE A 363 4.76 -6.55 3.43
C PHE A 363 3.44 -6.18 2.74
N CYS A 364 3.28 -6.62 1.47
CA CYS A 364 2.30 -6.02 0.57
C CYS A 364 0.82 -6.32 0.90
N GLY A 365 0.51 -7.28 1.77
CA GLY A 365 -0.83 -7.56 2.27
C GLY A 365 -1.89 -7.64 1.15
N CYS A 366 -2.87 -6.76 1.17
CA CYS A 366 -3.90 -6.70 0.11
C CYS A 366 -3.47 -5.91 -1.14
N GLY A 367 -2.19 -5.50 -1.25
CA GLY A 367 -1.62 -4.88 -2.43
C GLY A 367 -2.02 -3.43 -2.70
N THR A 368 -2.24 -2.63 -1.67
CA THR A 368 -2.59 -1.20 -1.87
C THR A 368 -1.44 -0.45 -2.55
N THR A 369 -0.20 -0.68 -2.11
CA THR A 369 1.00 -0.10 -2.73
C THR A 369 1.16 -0.55 -4.18
N ILE A 370 0.90 -1.83 -4.43
CA ILE A 370 0.99 -2.46 -5.75
C ILE A 370 -0.01 -1.81 -6.72
N ASP A 371 -1.27 -1.66 -6.28
CA ASP A 371 -2.33 -1.02 -7.04
C ASP A 371 -2.02 0.45 -7.35
N ALA A 372 -1.52 1.20 -6.35
CA ALA A 372 -1.11 2.59 -6.54
C ALA A 372 0.07 2.71 -7.52
N ALA A 373 1.06 1.81 -7.44
CA ALA A 373 2.22 1.80 -8.33
C ALA A 373 1.81 1.48 -9.78
N GLU A 374 0.96 0.46 -9.99
CA GLU A 374 0.41 0.10 -11.30
C GLU A 374 -0.36 1.28 -11.91
N LYS A 375 -1.26 1.90 -11.13
CA LYS A 375 -2.06 3.04 -11.56
C LYS A 375 -1.22 4.23 -12.01
N LEU A 376 -0.09 4.43 -11.37
CA LEU A 376 0.83 5.53 -11.63
C LEU A 376 1.92 5.18 -12.67
N GLY A 377 1.88 4.00 -13.27
CA GLY A 377 2.83 3.56 -14.29
C GLY A 377 4.24 3.27 -13.74
N ARG A 378 4.34 2.87 -12.49
CA ARG A 378 5.58 2.38 -11.88
C ARG A 378 5.66 0.86 -12.04
N LYS A 379 6.87 0.33 -12.11
CA LYS A 379 7.11 -1.10 -11.91
C LYS A 379 6.99 -1.41 -10.44
N TRP A 380 6.52 -2.60 -10.09
CA TRP A 380 6.36 -2.94 -8.70
C TRP A 380 6.86 -4.36 -8.37
N LEU A 381 7.32 -4.50 -7.15
CA LEU A 381 7.72 -5.75 -6.52
C LEU A 381 6.93 -5.86 -5.22
N GLY A 382 6.10 -6.89 -5.08
CA GLY A 382 5.37 -7.17 -3.85
C GLY A 382 5.89 -8.45 -3.21
N ILE A 383 6.02 -8.48 -1.90
CA ILE A 383 6.40 -9.70 -1.16
C ILE A 383 5.37 -9.94 -0.07
N ASP A 384 4.84 -11.15 0.02
CA ASP A 384 4.02 -11.58 1.14
C ASP A 384 4.23 -13.06 1.46
N VAL A 385 4.12 -13.40 2.71
CA VAL A 385 4.28 -14.78 3.20
C VAL A 385 2.99 -15.57 3.12
N THR A 386 1.85 -14.92 2.83
CA THR A 386 0.54 -15.56 2.84
C THR A 386 -0.03 -15.74 1.43
N GLN A 387 -0.54 -16.93 1.16
CA GLN A 387 -1.21 -17.22 -0.11
C GLN A 387 -2.53 -16.44 -0.27
N LEU A 388 -3.16 -16.08 0.84
CA LEU A 388 -4.35 -15.24 0.80
C LEU A 388 -4.04 -13.86 0.23
N ALA A 389 -2.95 -13.22 0.70
CA ALA A 389 -2.51 -11.92 0.20
C ALA A 389 -2.20 -11.99 -1.30
N THR A 390 -1.41 -12.97 -1.74
CA THR A 390 -1.07 -13.13 -3.16
C THR A 390 -2.31 -13.34 -4.05
N SER A 391 -3.27 -14.14 -3.60
CA SER A 391 -4.53 -14.36 -4.32
C SER A 391 -5.39 -13.11 -4.37
N LEU A 392 -5.46 -12.35 -3.27
CA LEU A 392 -6.23 -11.11 -3.20
C LEU A 392 -5.63 -10.03 -4.10
N ILE A 393 -4.30 -9.90 -4.13
CA ILE A 393 -3.61 -8.97 -5.02
C ILE A 393 -3.90 -9.31 -6.49
N LYS A 394 -3.79 -10.59 -6.87
CA LYS A 394 -4.09 -11.03 -8.23
C LYS A 394 -5.54 -10.72 -8.63
N SER A 395 -6.49 -10.96 -7.73
CA SER A 395 -7.90 -10.63 -7.94
C SER A 395 -8.11 -9.13 -8.09
N ARG A 396 -7.56 -8.34 -7.16
CA ARG A 396 -7.64 -6.86 -7.18
C ARG A 396 -7.14 -6.29 -8.49
N LEU A 397 -5.94 -6.68 -8.92
CA LEU A 397 -5.34 -6.17 -10.14
C LEU A 397 -6.14 -6.54 -11.38
N ARG A 398 -6.67 -7.78 -11.45
CA ARG A 398 -7.54 -8.21 -12.55
C ARG A 398 -8.87 -7.46 -12.57
N ASP A 399 -9.47 -7.22 -11.42
CA ASP A 399 -10.73 -6.45 -11.30
C ASP A 399 -10.53 -5.00 -11.74
N THR A 400 -9.40 -4.39 -11.35
CA THR A 400 -9.10 -2.98 -11.60
C THR A 400 -8.63 -2.71 -13.02
N TYR A 401 -7.71 -3.55 -13.55
CA TYR A 401 -7.02 -3.31 -14.84
C TYR A 401 -7.41 -4.31 -15.94
N GLY A 402 -8.23 -5.31 -15.60
CA GLY A 402 -8.71 -6.34 -16.54
C GLY A 402 -7.78 -7.56 -16.60
N SER A 403 -8.27 -8.62 -17.25
CA SER A 403 -7.61 -9.94 -17.31
C SER A 403 -6.28 -9.96 -18.10
N LYS A 404 -5.94 -8.88 -18.79
CA LYS A 404 -4.70 -8.79 -19.60
C LYS A 404 -3.49 -8.30 -18.79
N ILE A 405 -3.68 -7.92 -17.52
CA ILE A 405 -2.55 -7.54 -16.66
C ILE A 405 -1.64 -8.76 -16.47
N GLU A 406 -0.36 -8.60 -16.75
CA GLU A 406 0.64 -9.63 -16.55
C GLU A 406 1.20 -9.53 -15.13
N ILE A 407 1.05 -10.60 -14.35
CA ILE A 407 1.56 -10.70 -12.98
C ILE A 407 2.46 -11.94 -12.93
N ILE A 408 3.73 -11.71 -12.69
CA ILE A 408 4.67 -12.80 -12.45
C ILE A 408 4.62 -13.16 -10.97
N THR A 409 4.45 -14.44 -10.66
CA THR A 409 4.51 -14.92 -9.28
C THR A 409 5.72 -15.83 -9.12
N VAL A 410 6.50 -15.59 -8.07
CA VAL A 410 7.71 -16.36 -7.74
C VAL A 410 7.55 -16.94 -6.34
N GLY A 411 7.94 -18.20 -6.14
CA GLY A 411 7.88 -18.90 -4.85
C GLY A 411 6.61 -19.73 -4.63
N GLU A 412 5.58 -19.61 -5.49
CA GLU A 412 4.47 -20.55 -5.47
C GLU A 412 4.89 -21.90 -6.10
N PRO A 413 4.35 -23.03 -5.62
CA PRO A 413 4.58 -24.32 -6.27
C PRO A 413 4.22 -24.27 -7.76
N THR A 414 5.18 -24.65 -8.60
CA THR A 414 5.02 -24.70 -10.07
C THR A 414 4.91 -26.13 -10.59
N THR A 415 5.20 -27.11 -9.74
CA THR A 415 5.10 -28.54 -10.03
C THR A 415 4.33 -29.29 -8.94
N PRO A 416 3.70 -30.43 -9.27
CA PRO A 416 3.04 -31.28 -8.28
C PRO A 416 3.99 -31.74 -7.14
N ASN A 417 5.28 -31.92 -7.44
CA ASN A 417 6.28 -32.30 -6.41
C ASN A 417 6.54 -31.16 -5.43
N GLU A 418 6.67 -29.93 -5.90
CA GLU A 418 6.79 -28.76 -5.03
C GLU A 418 5.54 -28.57 -4.17
N ALA A 419 4.36 -28.81 -4.73
CA ALA A 419 3.12 -28.80 -3.98
C ALA A 419 3.07 -29.88 -2.90
N ALA A 420 3.60 -31.07 -3.16
CA ALA A 420 3.70 -32.15 -2.18
C ALA A 420 4.68 -31.76 -1.04
N THR A 421 5.84 -31.17 -1.39
CA THR A 421 6.79 -30.65 -0.41
C THR A 421 6.14 -29.59 0.48
N LEU A 422 5.42 -28.64 -0.10
CA LEU A 422 4.68 -27.64 0.67
C LEU A 422 3.65 -28.26 1.61
N ALA A 423 2.95 -29.32 1.17
CA ALA A 423 1.97 -30.02 2.01
C ALA A 423 2.60 -30.76 3.20
N GLU A 424 3.87 -31.22 3.07
CA GLU A 424 4.64 -31.84 4.14
C GLU A 424 5.18 -30.79 5.12
N GLU A 425 5.69 -29.66 4.61
CA GLU A 425 6.31 -28.59 5.40
C GLU A 425 5.24 -27.75 6.12
N ASP A 426 4.19 -27.32 5.43
CA ASP A 426 3.12 -26.50 5.98
C ASP A 426 1.75 -26.82 5.36
N LYS A 427 0.95 -27.58 6.10
CA LYS A 427 -0.40 -28.00 5.67
C LYS A 427 -1.35 -26.82 5.38
N TYR A 428 -1.21 -25.72 6.11
CA TYR A 428 -2.10 -24.58 5.95
C TYR A 428 -1.73 -23.74 4.72
N GLN A 429 -0.43 -23.51 4.51
CA GLN A 429 0.02 -22.83 3.30
C GLN A 429 -0.33 -23.65 2.05
N PHE A 430 -0.15 -24.97 2.09
CA PHE A 430 -0.61 -25.85 1.00
C PHE A 430 -2.11 -25.74 0.78
N GLN A 431 -2.91 -25.77 1.84
CA GLN A 431 -4.37 -25.65 1.76
C GLN A 431 -4.77 -24.32 1.12
N TRP A 432 -4.20 -23.22 1.57
CA TRP A 432 -4.50 -21.89 1.02
C TRP A 432 -4.04 -21.75 -0.43
N TRP A 433 -2.86 -22.26 -0.76
CA TRP A 433 -2.39 -22.28 -2.14
C TRP A 433 -3.33 -23.09 -3.06
N ALA A 434 -3.73 -24.29 -2.64
CA ALA A 434 -4.65 -25.13 -3.41
C ALA A 434 -6.03 -24.48 -3.59
N LEU A 435 -6.53 -23.75 -2.59
CA LEU A 435 -7.74 -22.93 -2.69
C LEU A 435 -7.57 -21.81 -3.71
N GLY A 436 -6.38 -21.20 -3.78
CA GLY A 436 -6.03 -20.17 -4.75
C GLY A 436 -6.12 -20.67 -6.21
N LEU A 437 -5.78 -21.94 -6.48
CA LEU A 437 -5.87 -22.55 -7.83
C LEU A 437 -7.31 -22.54 -8.39
N VAL A 438 -8.31 -22.58 -7.50
CA VAL A 438 -9.74 -22.58 -7.88
C VAL A 438 -10.43 -21.24 -7.60
N GLY A 439 -9.69 -20.24 -7.16
CA GLY A 439 -10.23 -18.94 -6.82
C GLY A 439 -11.16 -18.95 -5.60
N ALA A 440 -10.92 -19.84 -4.65
CA ALA A 440 -11.69 -19.98 -3.43
C ALA A 440 -11.12 -19.13 -2.29
N ARG A 441 -12.00 -18.72 -1.39
CA ARG A 441 -11.65 -18.02 -0.17
C ARG A 441 -11.50 -19.02 0.98
N PRO A 442 -10.42 -19.00 1.77
CA PRO A 442 -10.29 -19.81 2.98
C PRO A 442 -11.43 -19.55 3.97
N VAL A 443 -11.83 -20.57 4.71
CA VAL A 443 -12.83 -20.49 5.79
C VAL A 443 -12.16 -20.74 7.12
N GLU A 444 -12.66 -20.09 8.15
CA GLU A 444 -12.18 -20.18 9.52
C GLU A 444 -12.26 -21.57 10.13
N GLN A 445 -11.19 -21.99 10.79
CA GLN A 445 -11.21 -23.12 11.72
C GLN A 445 -11.30 -22.60 13.16
N LYS A 446 -12.48 -22.59 13.76
CA LYS A 446 -12.63 -22.33 15.20
C LYS A 446 -11.94 -23.45 15.97
N LYS A 447 -11.11 -23.12 16.99
CA LYS A 447 -10.49 -24.11 17.88
C LYS A 447 -11.57 -25.05 18.42
N GLY A 448 -11.53 -26.34 18.01
CA GLY A 448 -12.36 -27.41 18.57
C GLY A 448 -13.52 -27.93 17.70
N ALA A 449 -13.80 -27.34 16.53
CA ALA A 449 -14.80 -27.88 15.60
C ALA A 449 -14.31 -27.70 14.17
N ASP A 450 -13.60 -28.70 13.64
CA ASP A 450 -13.36 -28.83 12.22
C ASP A 450 -14.71 -29.19 11.55
N HIS A 451 -15.38 -28.16 10.99
CA HIS A 451 -16.64 -28.36 10.25
C HIS A 451 -16.41 -29.02 8.88
N GLY A 452 -15.18 -29.42 8.57
CA GLY A 452 -14.84 -30.06 7.30
C GLY A 452 -14.93 -29.12 6.10
N ILE A 453 -14.67 -27.80 6.30
CA ILE A 453 -14.72 -26.79 5.23
C ILE A 453 -13.42 -26.02 5.27
N ASP A 454 -12.61 -26.17 4.22
CA ASP A 454 -11.33 -25.46 4.10
C ASP A 454 -11.48 -24.14 3.32
N GLY A 455 -12.39 -24.10 2.35
CA GLY A 455 -12.66 -22.90 1.58
C GLY A 455 -14.06 -22.83 1.00
N LYS A 456 -14.44 -21.63 0.55
CA LYS A 456 -15.72 -21.36 -0.10
C LYS A 456 -15.56 -20.52 -1.35
N ILE A 457 -16.42 -20.79 -2.34
CA ILE A 457 -16.70 -19.90 -3.47
C ILE A 457 -18.15 -19.49 -3.35
N LEU A 458 -18.45 -18.21 -3.47
CA LEU A 458 -19.81 -17.66 -3.41
C LEU A 458 -20.24 -17.18 -4.79
N PHE A 459 -21.44 -17.57 -5.21
CA PHE A 459 -21.98 -17.13 -6.50
C PHE A 459 -23.49 -16.90 -6.42
N ARG A 460 -24.04 -16.12 -7.33
CA ARG A 460 -25.49 -15.88 -7.43
C ARG A 460 -25.99 -16.33 -8.78
N ASP A 461 -26.92 -17.26 -8.79
CA ASP A 461 -27.66 -17.69 -9.98
C ASP A 461 -28.60 -16.60 -10.51
N ASP A 462 -29.13 -15.79 -9.60
CA ASP A 462 -29.92 -14.61 -9.88
C ASP A 462 -29.20 -13.40 -9.22
N PRO A 463 -28.82 -12.38 -10.01
CA PRO A 463 -28.22 -11.14 -9.48
C PRO A 463 -29.06 -10.45 -8.39
N LYS A 464 -30.38 -10.69 -8.38
CA LYS A 464 -31.32 -10.12 -7.41
C LYS A 464 -31.51 -10.99 -6.16
N ALA A 465 -30.92 -12.19 -6.11
CA ALA A 465 -31.04 -13.06 -4.96
C ALA A 465 -30.44 -12.42 -3.70
N ALA A 466 -31.15 -12.47 -2.58
CA ALA A 466 -30.72 -11.87 -1.32
C ALA A 466 -29.48 -12.54 -0.73
N LYS A 467 -29.31 -13.86 -0.98
CA LYS A 467 -28.15 -14.64 -0.49
C LYS A 467 -27.47 -15.35 -1.65
N PRO A 468 -26.12 -15.43 -1.66
CA PRO A 468 -25.39 -16.23 -2.61
C PRO A 468 -25.54 -17.72 -2.33
N GLU A 469 -25.44 -18.54 -3.38
CA GLU A 469 -25.17 -19.96 -3.29
C GLU A 469 -23.69 -20.17 -2.93
N GLN A 470 -23.36 -21.32 -2.35
CA GLN A 470 -21.98 -21.61 -1.93
C GLN A 470 -21.47 -22.92 -2.53
N ILE A 471 -20.20 -22.89 -2.93
CA ILE A 471 -19.40 -24.07 -3.23
C ILE A 471 -18.46 -24.29 -2.05
N ILE A 472 -18.49 -25.48 -1.48
CA ILE A 472 -17.63 -25.85 -0.35
C ILE A 472 -16.44 -26.64 -0.88
N ILE A 473 -15.26 -26.36 -0.36
CA ILE A 473 -14.02 -26.98 -0.77
C ILE A 473 -13.32 -27.61 0.44
N GLN A 474 -12.88 -28.85 0.27
CA GLN A 474 -11.94 -29.52 1.16
C GLN A 474 -10.64 -29.76 0.44
N VAL A 475 -9.52 -29.59 1.12
CA VAL A 475 -8.16 -29.81 0.62
C VAL A 475 -7.46 -30.87 1.46
N LYS A 476 -6.89 -31.87 0.80
CA LYS A 476 -6.18 -32.99 1.45
C LYS A 476 -4.77 -33.13 0.88
N GLY A 477 -3.75 -32.83 1.70
CA GLY A 477 -2.34 -33.06 1.36
C GLY A 477 -1.84 -34.49 1.61
N GLY A 478 -2.64 -35.33 2.27
CA GLY A 478 -2.29 -36.71 2.61
C GLY A 478 -3.09 -37.76 1.82
N LYS A 479 -3.14 -38.97 2.36
CA LYS A 479 -3.93 -40.07 1.78
C LYS A 479 -5.42 -39.76 1.84
N THR A 480 -6.11 -40.01 0.73
CA THR A 480 -7.56 -39.81 0.59
C THR A 480 -8.28 -41.13 0.30
N GLY A 481 -9.55 -41.18 0.65
CA GLY A 481 -10.39 -42.36 0.44
C GLY A 481 -11.88 -42.04 0.35
N VAL A 482 -12.72 -43.07 0.17
CA VAL A 482 -14.18 -42.92 0.06
C VAL A 482 -14.78 -42.23 1.29
N LYS A 483 -14.15 -42.37 2.46
CA LYS A 483 -14.57 -41.69 3.69
C LYS A 483 -14.58 -40.18 3.50
N ASP A 484 -13.52 -39.60 2.92
CA ASP A 484 -13.41 -38.16 2.72
C ASP A 484 -14.50 -37.64 1.79
N VAL A 485 -14.89 -38.43 0.79
CA VAL A 485 -16.00 -38.10 -0.14
C VAL A 485 -17.33 -38.11 0.61
N ARG A 486 -17.59 -39.10 1.47
CA ARG A 486 -18.80 -39.18 2.30
C ARG A 486 -18.86 -38.07 3.32
N ASP A 487 -17.75 -37.75 3.96
CA ASP A 487 -17.65 -36.66 4.92
C ASP A 487 -18.01 -35.32 4.22
N LEU A 488 -17.46 -35.05 3.03
CA LEU A 488 -17.79 -33.85 2.25
C LEU A 488 -19.26 -33.84 1.82
N ARG A 489 -19.85 -34.98 1.44
CA ARG A 489 -21.28 -35.09 1.15
C ARG A 489 -22.13 -34.68 2.36
N GLY A 490 -21.76 -35.18 3.55
CA GLY A 490 -22.44 -34.80 4.81
C GLY A 490 -22.35 -33.30 5.09
N VAL A 491 -21.20 -32.68 4.80
CA VAL A 491 -21.01 -31.22 4.90
C VAL A 491 -21.89 -30.48 3.91
N LEU A 492 -21.97 -30.92 2.64
CA LEU A 492 -22.84 -30.31 1.63
C LEU A 492 -24.30 -30.26 2.06
N ASP A 493 -24.81 -31.36 2.63
CA ASP A 493 -26.20 -31.46 3.05
C ASP A 493 -26.47 -30.61 4.29
N ARG A 494 -25.57 -30.58 5.25
CA ARG A 494 -25.65 -29.75 6.46
C ARG A 494 -25.65 -28.27 6.13
N GLU A 495 -24.72 -27.82 5.28
CA GLU A 495 -24.56 -26.41 4.89
C GLU A 495 -25.51 -25.97 3.79
N LYS A 496 -26.30 -26.89 3.21
CA LYS A 496 -27.16 -26.69 2.04
C LYS A 496 -26.39 -26.09 0.86
N ALA A 497 -25.16 -26.54 0.68
CA ALA A 497 -24.28 -26.02 -0.36
C ALA A 497 -24.67 -26.58 -1.75
N ALA A 498 -24.48 -25.76 -2.78
CA ALA A 498 -24.78 -26.11 -4.16
C ALA A 498 -23.83 -27.18 -4.69
N ILE A 499 -22.54 -27.01 -4.50
CA ILE A 499 -21.46 -27.87 -5.02
C ILE A 499 -20.40 -28.09 -3.93
N GLY A 500 -19.81 -29.29 -3.92
CA GLY A 500 -18.65 -29.64 -3.09
C GLY A 500 -17.46 -30.07 -3.96
N ILE A 501 -16.27 -29.69 -3.54
CA ILE A 501 -15.04 -30.01 -4.25
C ILE A 501 -14.04 -30.58 -3.26
N LEU A 502 -13.51 -31.77 -3.56
CA LEU A 502 -12.38 -32.34 -2.87
C LEU A 502 -11.13 -32.16 -3.72
N ILE A 503 -10.17 -31.39 -3.23
CA ILE A 503 -8.85 -31.20 -3.86
C ILE A 503 -7.87 -32.12 -3.14
N SER A 504 -7.09 -32.92 -3.87
CA SER A 504 -6.11 -33.85 -3.34
C SER A 504 -4.81 -33.88 -4.14
N LEU A 505 -3.71 -34.27 -3.49
CA LEU A 505 -2.45 -34.58 -4.16
C LEU A 505 -2.52 -35.91 -4.92
N GLN A 506 -3.35 -36.85 -4.44
CA GLN A 506 -3.47 -38.20 -4.99
C GLN A 506 -4.65 -38.31 -5.94
N GLU A 507 -4.52 -39.20 -6.93
CA GLU A 507 -5.60 -39.54 -7.86
C GLU A 507 -6.77 -40.16 -7.10
N ALA A 508 -7.98 -39.86 -7.58
CA ALA A 508 -9.20 -40.45 -7.03
C ALA A 508 -9.28 -41.96 -7.40
N THR A 509 -9.71 -42.76 -6.44
CA THR A 509 -9.98 -44.17 -6.71
C THR A 509 -11.38 -44.37 -7.30
N SER A 510 -11.59 -45.44 -8.07
CA SER A 510 -12.89 -45.73 -8.67
C SER A 510 -14.06 -45.76 -7.67
N PRO A 511 -13.89 -46.29 -6.40
CA PRO A 511 -14.93 -46.14 -5.39
C PRO A 511 -15.22 -44.69 -4.97
N MET A 512 -14.21 -43.79 -4.96
CA MET A 512 -14.42 -42.37 -4.68
C MET A 512 -15.21 -41.71 -5.80
N GLU A 513 -14.89 -42.00 -7.07
CA GLU A 513 -15.60 -41.49 -8.23
C GLU A 513 -17.08 -41.94 -8.25
N THR A 514 -17.33 -43.22 -7.94
CA THR A 514 -18.68 -43.77 -7.81
C THR A 514 -19.49 -43.07 -6.71
N GLU A 515 -18.88 -42.87 -5.54
CA GLU A 515 -19.53 -42.17 -4.42
C GLU A 515 -19.83 -40.70 -4.80
N ALA A 516 -18.87 -40.00 -5.42
CA ALA A 516 -19.05 -38.63 -5.86
C ALA A 516 -20.19 -38.49 -6.90
N ALA A 517 -20.21 -39.37 -7.89
CA ALA A 517 -21.25 -39.39 -8.94
C ALA A 517 -22.65 -39.68 -8.36
N SER A 518 -22.75 -40.45 -7.27
CA SER A 518 -24.03 -40.75 -6.60
C SER A 518 -24.71 -39.54 -5.98
N VAL A 519 -24.01 -38.44 -5.73
CA VAL A 519 -24.55 -37.20 -5.16
C VAL A 519 -25.41 -36.41 -6.16
N GLY A 520 -25.26 -36.70 -7.46
CA GLY A 520 -26.06 -36.10 -8.52
C GLY A 520 -25.54 -34.73 -9.00
N PHE A 521 -26.47 -33.88 -9.41
CA PHE A 521 -26.16 -32.61 -10.07
C PHE A 521 -26.82 -31.44 -9.37
N TYR A 522 -26.13 -30.32 -9.34
CA TYR A 522 -26.71 -29.01 -9.09
C TYR A 522 -27.25 -28.44 -10.40
N GLU A 523 -28.50 -27.99 -10.41
CA GLU A 523 -29.12 -27.35 -11.56
C GLU A 523 -29.19 -25.84 -11.34
N HIS A 524 -28.54 -25.07 -12.21
CA HIS A 524 -28.55 -23.62 -12.17
C HIS A 524 -29.99 -23.09 -12.36
N LYS A 525 -30.43 -22.22 -11.46
CA LYS A 525 -31.84 -21.81 -11.36
C LYS A 525 -32.34 -21.09 -12.63
N THR A 526 -31.47 -20.29 -13.28
CA THR A 526 -31.86 -19.46 -14.43
C THR A 526 -31.71 -20.17 -15.76
N ASN A 527 -30.53 -20.74 -16.06
CA ASN A 527 -30.22 -21.30 -17.38
C ASN A 527 -30.31 -22.82 -17.46
N LYS A 528 -30.67 -23.50 -16.36
CA LYS A 528 -30.87 -24.95 -16.26
C LYS A 528 -29.64 -25.81 -16.58
N LEU A 529 -28.45 -25.23 -16.65
CA LEU A 529 -27.21 -25.97 -16.77
C LEU A 529 -27.00 -26.85 -15.54
N LYS A 530 -26.46 -28.05 -15.74
CA LYS A 530 -26.21 -29.03 -14.69
C LYS A 530 -24.71 -29.14 -14.42
N PHE A 531 -24.34 -29.09 -13.17
CA PHE A 531 -22.97 -29.22 -12.70
C PHE A 531 -22.89 -30.39 -11.71
N PRO A 532 -21.85 -31.26 -11.74
CA PRO A 532 -21.70 -32.30 -10.74
C PRO A 532 -21.70 -31.72 -9.35
N ARG A 533 -22.59 -32.23 -8.48
CA ARG A 533 -22.77 -31.66 -7.13
C ARG A 533 -21.59 -31.98 -6.21
N LEU A 534 -20.82 -33.04 -6.49
CA LEU A 534 -19.56 -33.32 -5.83
C LEU A 534 -18.49 -33.64 -6.87
N GLN A 535 -17.37 -32.93 -6.80
CA GLN A 535 -16.28 -33.04 -7.76
C GLN A 535 -14.97 -33.41 -7.05
N LEU A 536 -14.20 -34.28 -7.68
CA LEU A 536 -12.87 -34.66 -7.25
C LEU A 536 -11.87 -33.99 -8.22
N ARG A 537 -10.87 -33.32 -7.70
CA ARG A 537 -9.80 -32.70 -8.49
C ARG A 537 -8.45 -32.96 -7.84
N THR A 538 -7.50 -33.38 -8.65
CA THR A 538 -6.12 -33.41 -8.19
C THR A 538 -5.46 -32.05 -8.36
N VAL A 539 -4.46 -31.78 -7.49
CA VAL A 539 -3.60 -30.58 -7.64
C VAL A 539 -2.97 -30.56 -9.03
N LYS A 540 -2.53 -31.70 -9.55
CA LYS A 540 -1.98 -31.82 -10.90
C LYS A 540 -2.96 -31.38 -11.98
N GLU A 541 -4.21 -31.89 -11.94
CA GLU A 541 -5.24 -31.49 -12.91
C GLU A 541 -5.50 -29.98 -12.88
N LEU A 542 -5.54 -29.37 -11.67
CA LEU A 542 -5.74 -27.95 -11.53
C LEU A 542 -4.55 -27.15 -12.09
N MET A 543 -3.31 -27.58 -11.85
CA MET A 543 -2.11 -26.97 -12.41
C MET A 543 -2.03 -27.11 -13.93
N ASP A 544 -2.52 -28.23 -14.48
CA ASP A 544 -2.63 -28.49 -15.93
C ASP A 544 -3.80 -27.69 -16.58
N GLY A 545 -4.51 -26.87 -15.79
CA GLY A 545 -5.58 -25.99 -16.29
C GLY A 545 -6.98 -26.63 -16.32
N LYS A 546 -7.17 -27.84 -15.81
CA LYS A 546 -8.48 -28.48 -15.67
C LYS A 546 -9.21 -27.87 -14.46
N GLY A 547 -9.95 -26.80 -14.68
CA GLY A 547 -10.71 -26.12 -13.65
C GLY A 547 -11.84 -26.94 -13.02
N ILE A 548 -12.53 -26.33 -12.08
CA ILE A 548 -13.76 -26.86 -11.48
C ILE A 548 -14.96 -26.52 -12.34
N GLU A 549 -15.95 -27.40 -12.35
CA GLU A 549 -17.20 -27.19 -13.07
C GLU A 549 -18.17 -26.40 -12.18
N ARG A 550 -18.40 -25.15 -12.53
CA ARG A 550 -19.27 -24.25 -11.78
C ARG A 550 -19.97 -23.24 -12.68
N PRO A 551 -21.07 -22.62 -12.23
CA PRO A 551 -21.61 -21.46 -12.92
C PRO A 551 -20.56 -20.37 -13.12
N THR A 552 -20.43 -19.85 -14.34
CA THR A 552 -19.43 -18.83 -14.71
C THR A 552 -20.05 -17.44 -14.78
N SER A 553 -19.23 -16.40 -14.81
CA SER A 553 -19.64 -15.00 -14.83
C SER A 553 -20.60 -14.58 -15.95
N ALA A 554 -20.71 -15.37 -17.04
CA ALA A 554 -21.70 -15.13 -18.09
C ALA A 554 -23.13 -15.47 -17.66
N ALA A 555 -23.28 -16.33 -16.64
CA ALA A 555 -24.56 -16.81 -16.17
C ALA A 555 -24.81 -16.52 -14.68
N SER A 556 -23.78 -16.18 -13.90
CA SER A 556 -23.88 -15.89 -12.48
C SER A 556 -22.85 -14.87 -12.03
N LEU A 557 -23.16 -14.13 -10.93
CA LEU A 557 -22.21 -13.22 -10.30
C LEU A 557 -21.33 -13.99 -9.32
N ASP A 558 -20.02 -13.77 -9.41
CA ASP A 558 -19.04 -14.26 -8.43
C ASP A 558 -18.96 -13.26 -7.27
N ASP A 559 -19.33 -13.71 -6.08
CA ASP A 559 -19.33 -12.95 -4.81
C ASP A 559 -18.23 -13.42 -3.85
N THR A 560 -17.29 -14.25 -4.30
CA THR A 560 -16.25 -14.87 -3.46
C THR A 560 -15.33 -13.83 -2.81
N PHE A 561 -14.90 -12.85 -3.60
CA PHE A 561 -14.13 -11.71 -3.13
C PHE A 561 -14.91 -10.42 -3.40
N LYS A 562 -14.74 -9.42 -2.53
CA LYS A 562 -15.28 -8.09 -2.81
C LYS A 562 -14.51 -7.51 -4.00
N LYS A 563 -15.21 -7.18 -5.08
CA LYS A 563 -14.61 -6.63 -6.29
C LYS A 563 -13.95 -5.28 -6.02
N ALA A 564 -12.73 -5.13 -6.49
CA ALA A 564 -12.07 -3.85 -6.53
C ALA A 564 -12.75 -2.92 -7.56
N PRO A 565 -12.76 -1.59 -7.34
CA PRO A 565 -13.30 -0.65 -8.31
C PRO A 565 -12.47 -0.68 -9.59
N ALA A 566 -13.14 -0.73 -10.76
CA ALA A 566 -12.47 -0.63 -12.05
C ALA A 566 -11.77 0.73 -12.17
N SER A 567 -10.53 0.73 -12.66
CA SER A 567 -9.81 1.96 -12.98
C SER A 567 -10.58 2.72 -14.07
N LYS A 568 -11.03 3.93 -13.77
CA LYS A 568 -11.42 4.86 -14.82
C LYS A 568 -10.12 5.25 -15.53
N LYS A 569 -9.93 4.86 -16.78
CA LYS A 569 -8.90 5.45 -17.63
C LYS A 569 -9.12 6.97 -17.58
N LYS A 570 -8.30 7.69 -16.83
CA LYS A 570 -8.04 9.07 -17.15
C LYS A 570 -7.21 9.00 -18.43
N ASP A 571 -7.73 9.55 -19.52
CA ASP A 571 -6.90 9.90 -20.66
C ASP A 571 -5.72 10.67 -20.09
N THR A 572 -4.53 10.11 -20.23
CA THR A 572 -3.27 10.75 -19.87
C THR A 572 -2.98 11.81 -20.92
N GLU A 573 -3.73 12.87 -20.92
CA GLU A 573 -3.21 14.16 -21.30
C GLU A 573 -2.43 14.68 -20.08
N GLN A 574 -1.16 14.32 -20.02
CA GLN A 574 -0.19 15.15 -19.35
C GLN A 574 -0.26 16.52 -20.04
N THR A 575 -0.98 17.43 -19.43
CA THR A 575 -0.77 18.84 -19.68
C THR A 575 0.70 19.08 -19.31
N GLU A 576 1.55 19.22 -20.32
CA GLU A 576 2.82 19.92 -20.18
C GLU A 576 2.47 21.25 -19.52
N LEU A 577 2.72 21.33 -18.22
CA LEU A 577 2.75 22.61 -17.52
C LEU A 577 3.95 23.34 -18.10
N GLY A 578 3.67 24.13 -19.11
CA GLY A 578 4.58 25.14 -19.60
C GLY A 578 5.05 26.00 -18.43
N VAL A 579 6.34 26.20 -18.42
CA VAL A 579 7.22 27.03 -17.59
C VAL A 579 6.56 28.33 -17.13
#